data_6bcdbb00ec1772c52baabaa8feb0724d
#
_entry.id   6bcdbb00ec1772c52baabaa8feb0724d
#
_cell.length_a   1.000
_cell.length_b   1.000
_cell.length_c   1.000
_cell.angle_alpha   90.00
_cell.angle_beta   90.00
_cell.angle_gamma   90.00
#
_symmetry.space_group_name_H-M   'P 1'
#
loop_
_entity.id
_entity.type
_entity.pdbx_description
1 polymer ?
#
loop_
_entity_poly.entity_id
_entity_poly.type
_entity_poly.pdbx_seq_one_letter_code
_entity_poly.pdbx_strand_id
1 'polypeptide(L)'
;NIWLRNSRNKIESRYRDGEFDKEAVPGNDITTTIDAELQHYGQMLMANKVGSLVAIEPSTGEILTMVSSPGIDVDMLADIGQHYKEISTNPYKPMFNRAVQASYPPGSVFKLVNGLIGLEEGVLTPNTMYPCSMGYHFGKSKLGCHAHKSPINLEESIMMSCNAYYCYILRDLLENPKYKEIDEALDKWREYVMSFGFGQKLGSDFPSELGGFIP
;
A
#
# COMPACT_ATOMS: atom_id res chain seq x y z
N ASN A 1 29.28 2.33 27.23
CA ASN A 1 29.90 2.17 28.54
C ASN A 1 30.57 0.79 28.67
N ILE A 2 31.78 0.72 29.29
CA ILE A 2 32.51 -0.52 29.46
C ILE A 2 32.46 -0.91 30.95
N TRP A 3 31.92 -2.11 31.20
CA TRP A 3 31.73 -2.61 32.56
C TRP A 3 32.68 -3.76 32.84
N LEU A 4 33.29 -3.74 34.04
CA LEU A 4 34.00 -4.89 34.60
C LEU A 4 33.02 -5.85 35.24
N ARG A 5 33.13 -7.13 34.92
CA ARG A 5 32.30 -8.20 35.49
C ARG A 5 33.17 -9.25 36.13
N ASN A 6 32.71 -9.78 37.25
CA ASN A 6 33.37 -10.90 37.90
C ASN A 6 33.10 -12.25 37.22
N SER A 7 33.73 -13.30 37.75
CA SER A 7 33.59 -14.67 37.25
C SER A 7 32.16 -15.22 37.26
N ARG A 8 31.22 -14.56 37.95
CA ARG A 8 29.79 -14.87 38.01
C ARG A 8 28.97 -13.97 37.10
N ASN A 9 29.62 -13.23 36.16
CA ASN A 9 29.01 -12.30 35.23
C ASN A 9 28.27 -11.11 35.90
N LYS A 10 28.56 -10.82 37.18
CA LYS A 10 27.97 -9.71 37.91
C LYS A 10 28.81 -8.45 37.71
N ILE A 11 28.18 -7.30 37.46
CA ILE A 11 28.83 -6.00 37.28
C ILE A 11 29.48 -5.60 38.62
N GLU A 12 30.75 -5.27 38.61
CA GLU A 12 31.51 -4.81 39.79
C GLU A 12 31.81 -3.31 39.72
N SER A 13 32.29 -2.83 38.56
CA SER A 13 32.65 -1.42 38.41
C SER A 13 32.67 -1.01 36.96
N ARG A 14 32.86 0.28 36.72
CA ARG A 14 33.17 0.81 35.38
C ARG A 14 34.65 0.58 35.07
N TYR A 15 34.98 0.26 33.85
CA TYR A 15 36.36 0.12 33.40
C TYR A 15 37.03 1.50 33.46
N ARG A 16 38.19 1.58 34.15
CA ARG A 16 38.95 2.82 34.40
C ARG A 16 38.06 3.99 34.82
N ASP A 17 37.17 3.75 35.78
CA ASP A 17 36.26 4.74 36.38
C ASP A 17 35.37 5.48 35.33
N GLY A 18 35.20 4.88 34.14
CA GLY A 18 34.37 5.45 33.10
C GLY A 18 35.10 6.35 32.10
N GLU A 19 36.44 6.36 32.11
CA GLU A 19 37.24 7.16 31.13
C GLU A 19 36.83 6.96 29.67
N PHE A 20 36.33 5.79 29.32
CA PHE A 20 35.84 5.43 27.97
C PHE A 20 34.31 5.45 27.82
N ASP A 21 33.61 5.91 28.83
CA ASP A 21 32.17 6.03 28.73
C ASP A 21 31.81 7.18 27.78
N LYS A 22 30.83 6.93 26.91
CA LYS A 22 30.22 7.96 26.09
C LYS A 22 28.93 8.40 26.76
N GLU A 23 28.80 9.68 27.02
CA GLU A 23 27.53 10.23 27.47
C GLU A 23 26.45 10.04 26.39
N ALA A 24 25.23 9.78 26.84
CA ALA A 24 24.10 9.74 25.93
C ALA A 24 23.80 11.16 25.42
N VAL A 25 23.81 11.32 24.11
CA VAL A 25 23.37 12.55 23.47
C VAL A 25 21.89 12.41 23.17
N PRO A 26 21.01 13.29 23.71
CA PRO A 26 19.60 13.24 23.38
C PRO A 26 19.39 13.48 21.87
N GLY A 27 18.39 12.82 21.29
CA GLY A 27 17.97 13.11 19.93
C GLY A 27 17.29 14.46 19.83
N ASN A 28 17.05 14.91 18.62
CA ASN A 28 16.24 16.09 18.35
C ASN A 28 14.74 15.71 18.40
N ASP A 29 13.93 16.66 18.81
CA ASP A 29 12.49 16.55 18.66
C ASP A 29 12.11 16.59 17.17
N ILE A 30 11.10 15.78 16.81
CA ILE A 30 10.51 15.78 15.47
C ILE A 30 9.04 16.15 15.55
N THR A 31 8.60 16.96 14.62
CA THR A 31 7.17 17.25 14.42
C THR A 31 6.70 16.43 13.23
N THR A 32 5.60 15.70 13.41
CA THR A 32 4.99 14.89 12.36
C THR A 32 3.68 15.54 11.90
N THR A 33 3.18 15.14 10.74
CA THR A 33 1.88 15.57 10.20
C THR A 33 0.70 14.75 10.76
N ILE A 34 0.99 13.77 11.60
CA ILE A 34 -0.03 12.88 12.16
C ILE A 34 -0.94 13.66 13.12
N ASP A 35 -2.24 13.62 12.81
CA ASP A 35 -3.30 14.06 13.72
C ASP A 35 -3.53 12.96 14.79
N ALA A 36 -3.28 13.29 16.05
CA ALA A 36 -3.33 12.30 17.14
C ALA A 36 -4.73 11.74 17.38
N GLU A 37 -5.77 12.56 17.21
CA GLU A 37 -7.16 12.13 17.41
C GLU A 37 -7.59 11.21 16.26
N LEU A 38 -7.27 11.59 15.02
CA LEU A 38 -7.56 10.78 13.84
C LEU A 38 -6.79 9.46 13.86
N GLN A 39 -5.53 9.47 14.29
CA GLN A 39 -4.71 8.28 14.47
C GLN A 39 -5.34 7.32 15.48
N HIS A 40 -5.75 7.84 16.64
CA HIS A 40 -6.42 7.04 17.68
C HIS A 40 -7.75 6.46 17.16
N TYR A 41 -8.54 7.27 16.49
CA TYR A 41 -9.81 6.83 15.89
C TYR A 41 -9.58 5.74 14.84
N GLY A 42 -8.58 5.91 13.98
CA GLY A 42 -8.18 4.89 13.00
C GLY A 42 -7.76 3.57 13.66
N GLN A 43 -7.01 3.62 14.77
CA GLN A 43 -6.64 2.44 15.54
C GLN A 43 -7.86 1.73 16.13
N MET A 44 -8.83 2.47 16.67
CA MET A 44 -10.09 1.88 17.16
C MET A 44 -10.87 1.20 16.05
N LEU A 45 -10.99 1.81 14.87
CA LEU A 45 -11.66 1.22 13.71
C LEU A 45 -10.98 -0.05 13.21
N MET A 46 -9.66 -0.14 13.36
CA MET A 46 -8.85 -1.28 12.94
C MET A 46 -8.74 -2.37 14.02
N ALA A 47 -9.33 -2.19 15.19
CA ALA A 47 -9.36 -3.21 16.24
C ALA A 47 -9.92 -4.54 15.69
N ASN A 48 -9.24 -5.65 16.00
CA ASN A 48 -9.59 -7.01 15.56
C ASN A 48 -9.61 -7.21 14.03
N LYS A 49 -8.94 -6.34 13.28
CA LYS A 49 -8.79 -6.46 11.82
C LYS A 49 -7.32 -6.63 11.45
N VAL A 50 -7.05 -7.23 10.30
CA VAL A 50 -5.71 -7.32 9.72
C VAL A 50 -5.70 -6.47 8.45
N GLY A 51 -4.85 -5.44 8.42
CA GLY A 51 -4.80 -4.50 7.30
C GLY A 51 -4.15 -3.19 7.68
N SER A 52 -4.40 -2.16 6.89
CA SER A 52 -3.93 -0.80 7.14
C SER A 52 -5.00 0.24 6.82
N LEU A 53 -4.88 1.40 7.44
CA LEU A 53 -5.66 2.59 7.15
C LEU A 53 -4.68 3.77 7.01
N VAL A 54 -4.80 4.51 5.92
CA VAL A 54 -3.99 5.71 5.67
C VAL A 54 -4.93 6.83 5.23
N ALA A 55 -4.78 8.02 5.81
CA ALA A 55 -5.42 9.23 5.33
C ALA A 55 -4.34 10.26 4.96
N ILE A 56 -4.49 10.85 3.80
CA ILE A 56 -3.55 11.81 3.23
C ILE A 56 -4.31 13.07 2.85
N GLU A 57 -3.77 14.25 3.20
CA GLU A 57 -4.26 15.52 2.70
C GLU A 57 -3.83 15.69 1.24
N PRO A 58 -4.75 15.69 0.26
CA PRO A 58 -4.37 15.63 -1.15
C PRO A 58 -3.70 16.90 -1.66
N SER A 59 -3.91 18.03 -1.00
CA SER A 59 -3.33 19.33 -1.40
C SER A 59 -1.86 19.48 -1.00
N THR A 60 -1.44 18.82 0.07
CA THR A 60 -0.07 18.95 0.63
C THR A 60 0.72 17.64 0.57
N GLY A 61 0.05 16.49 0.48
CA GLY A 61 0.66 15.17 0.60
C GLY A 61 0.92 14.73 2.05
N GLU A 62 0.52 15.53 3.02
CA GLU A 62 0.69 15.21 4.44
C GLU A 62 -0.09 13.96 4.85
N ILE A 63 0.59 13.05 5.55
CA ILE A 63 -0.02 11.86 6.11
C ILE A 63 -0.64 12.25 7.46
N LEU A 64 -1.97 12.29 7.51
CA LEU A 64 -2.73 12.64 8.70
C LEU A 64 -2.92 11.46 9.66
N THR A 65 -2.97 10.25 9.15
CA THR A 65 -2.99 9.02 9.94
C THR A 65 -2.42 7.86 9.16
N MET A 66 -1.72 6.97 9.85
CA MET A 66 -1.21 5.72 9.28
C MET A 66 -1.32 4.61 10.32
N VAL A 67 -2.24 3.69 10.10
CA VAL A 67 -2.48 2.55 10.98
C VAL A 67 -2.11 1.26 10.28
N SER A 68 -1.30 0.44 10.95
CA SER A 68 -1.04 -0.95 10.55
C SER A 68 -1.57 -1.87 11.65
N SER A 69 -2.49 -2.76 11.32
CA SER A 69 -3.14 -3.64 12.29
C SER A 69 -2.94 -5.13 11.95
N PRO A 70 -2.71 -5.99 12.96
CA PRO A 70 -2.45 -5.60 14.34
C PRO A 70 -1.11 -4.88 14.49
N GLY A 71 -1.10 -3.88 15.37
CA GLY A 71 0.11 -3.16 15.79
C GLY A 71 0.76 -3.80 17.01
N ILE A 72 1.81 -3.17 17.50
CA ILE A 72 2.45 -3.52 18.78
C ILE A 72 1.90 -2.56 19.82
N ASP A 73 1.60 -3.10 21.00
CA ASP A 73 1.24 -2.27 22.14
C ASP A 73 2.42 -1.37 22.53
N VAL A 74 2.15 -0.10 22.80
CA VAL A 74 3.17 0.89 23.16
C VAL A 74 3.89 0.49 24.44
N ASP A 75 3.18 -0.12 25.39
CA ASP A 75 3.79 -0.61 26.65
C ASP A 75 4.79 -1.75 26.37
N MET A 76 4.53 -2.62 25.39
CA MET A 76 5.48 -3.65 24.96
C MET A 76 6.72 -3.05 24.29
N LEU A 77 6.59 -1.90 23.61
CA LEU A 77 7.72 -1.20 23.00
C LEU A 77 8.64 -0.56 24.03
N ALA A 78 8.12 -0.13 25.18
CA ALA A 78 8.92 0.45 26.29
C ALA A 78 9.94 -0.58 26.85
N ASP A 79 9.62 -1.87 26.80
CA ASP A 79 10.52 -2.96 27.17
C ASP A 79 10.55 -4.08 26.12
N ILE A 80 10.90 -3.69 24.91
CA ILE A 80 10.90 -4.59 23.75
C ILE A 80 11.78 -5.85 23.98
N GLY A 81 12.80 -5.75 24.82
CA GLY A 81 13.70 -6.87 25.11
C GLY A 81 12.97 -8.05 25.77
N GLN A 82 12.04 -7.78 26.67
CA GLN A 82 11.23 -8.81 27.33
C GLN A 82 10.15 -9.37 26.40
N HIS A 83 9.56 -8.51 25.54
CA HIS A 83 8.43 -8.86 24.67
C HIS A 83 8.85 -9.30 23.26
N TYR A 84 10.14 -9.20 22.91
CA TYR A 84 10.62 -9.47 21.55
C TYR A 84 10.24 -10.85 21.01
N LYS A 85 10.34 -11.89 21.83
CA LYS A 85 9.98 -13.24 21.43
C LYS A 85 8.49 -13.33 21.07
N GLU A 86 7.62 -12.79 21.91
CA GLU A 86 6.18 -12.76 21.70
C GLU A 86 5.83 -12.00 20.42
N ILE A 87 6.40 -10.80 20.24
CA ILE A 87 6.16 -9.94 19.08
C ILE A 87 6.67 -10.59 17.80
N SER A 88 7.91 -11.13 17.82
CA SER A 88 8.56 -11.69 16.62
C SER A 88 7.97 -13.03 16.15
N THR A 89 7.42 -13.82 17.06
CA THR A 89 6.78 -15.11 16.75
C THR A 89 5.27 -14.99 16.50
N ASN A 90 4.70 -13.82 16.66
CA ASN A 90 3.26 -13.59 16.43
C ASN A 90 2.90 -13.86 14.97
N PRO A 91 1.95 -14.79 14.68
CA PRO A 91 1.57 -15.14 13.30
C PRO A 91 0.99 -13.98 12.50
N TYR A 92 0.45 -12.97 13.17
CA TYR A 92 -0.08 -11.76 12.53
C TYR A 92 1.01 -10.70 12.22
N LYS A 93 2.27 -10.97 12.58
CA LYS A 93 3.43 -10.12 12.24
C LYS A 93 3.21 -8.63 12.58
N PRO A 94 3.04 -8.25 13.85
CA PRO A 94 2.76 -6.86 14.22
C PRO A 94 3.90 -5.89 13.90
N MET A 95 5.15 -6.37 13.73
CA MET A 95 6.28 -5.56 13.28
C MET A 95 6.22 -5.21 11.77
N PHE A 96 5.36 -5.88 11.01
CA PHE A 96 5.22 -5.64 9.57
C PHE A 96 4.28 -4.45 9.34
N ASN A 97 4.83 -3.32 8.88
CA ASN A 97 4.02 -2.14 8.56
C ASN A 97 3.26 -2.35 7.25
N ARG A 98 1.99 -2.71 7.36
CA ARG A 98 1.12 -3.01 6.21
C ARG A 98 0.84 -1.80 5.33
N ALA A 99 0.94 -0.60 5.87
CA ALA A 99 0.68 0.62 5.11
C ALA A 99 1.75 0.89 4.04
N VAL A 100 3.02 0.52 4.32
CA VAL A 100 4.16 0.83 3.43
C VAL A 100 4.87 -0.41 2.89
N GLN A 101 4.62 -1.60 3.46
CA GLN A 101 5.33 -2.83 3.08
C GLN A 101 4.42 -3.88 2.43
N ALA A 102 3.09 -3.81 2.63
CA ALA A 102 2.20 -4.80 2.07
C ALA A 102 1.87 -4.50 0.61
N SER A 103 1.86 -5.54 -0.21
CA SER A 103 1.40 -5.48 -1.60
C SER A 103 0.12 -6.28 -1.72
N TYR A 104 -0.98 -5.61 -2.11
CA TYR A 104 -2.28 -6.22 -2.33
C TYR A 104 -2.77 -5.95 -3.74
N PRO A 105 -3.49 -6.89 -4.38
CA PRO A 105 -4.23 -6.57 -5.59
C PRO A 105 -5.21 -5.42 -5.31
N PRO A 106 -5.16 -4.32 -6.07
CA PRO A 106 -5.94 -3.12 -5.77
C PRO A 106 -7.45 -3.32 -5.94
N GLY A 107 -7.87 -4.33 -6.69
CA GLY A 107 -9.28 -4.61 -6.96
C GLY A 107 -9.95 -3.51 -7.78
N SER A 108 -11.28 -3.32 -7.55
CA SER A 108 -12.10 -2.44 -8.38
C SER A 108 -11.73 -0.96 -8.34
N VAL A 109 -11.01 -0.49 -7.32
CA VAL A 109 -10.55 0.91 -7.28
C VAL A 109 -9.58 1.22 -8.42
N PHE A 110 -8.85 0.22 -8.91
CA PHE A 110 -7.93 0.37 -10.03
C PHE A 110 -8.64 0.58 -11.38
N LYS A 111 -9.94 0.31 -11.46
CA LYS A 111 -10.75 0.56 -12.65
C LYS A 111 -10.72 2.03 -13.08
N LEU A 112 -10.64 2.95 -12.11
CA LEU A 112 -10.55 4.38 -12.40
C LEU A 112 -9.27 4.71 -13.16
N VAL A 113 -8.14 4.12 -12.77
CA VAL A 113 -6.86 4.28 -13.48
C VAL A 113 -6.96 3.75 -14.91
N ASN A 114 -7.50 2.54 -15.11
CA ASN A 114 -7.72 1.98 -16.45
C ASN A 114 -8.70 2.81 -17.29
N GLY A 115 -9.72 3.38 -16.67
CA GLY A 115 -10.64 4.30 -17.34
C GLY A 115 -9.95 5.55 -17.85
N LEU A 116 -9.11 6.18 -17.02
CA LEU A 116 -8.32 7.35 -17.40
C LEU A 116 -7.34 7.04 -18.52
N ILE A 117 -6.65 5.91 -18.46
CA ILE A 117 -5.73 5.48 -19.52
C ILE A 117 -6.49 5.24 -20.83
N GLY A 118 -7.65 4.60 -20.77
CA GLY A 118 -8.49 4.38 -21.97
C GLY A 118 -8.97 5.67 -22.63
N LEU A 119 -9.30 6.68 -21.82
CA LEU A 119 -9.67 8.03 -22.31
C LEU A 119 -8.47 8.72 -22.97
N GLU A 120 -7.29 8.68 -22.34
CA GLU A 120 -6.06 9.31 -22.83
C GLU A 120 -5.58 8.64 -24.13
N GLU A 121 -5.65 7.33 -24.22
CA GLU A 121 -5.30 6.57 -25.44
C GLU A 121 -6.34 6.65 -26.55
N GLY A 122 -7.49 7.27 -26.29
CA GLY A 122 -8.55 7.48 -27.27
C GLY A 122 -9.35 6.23 -27.64
N VAL A 123 -9.14 5.11 -26.93
CA VAL A 123 -9.94 3.88 -27.12
C VAL A 123 -11.27 3.94 -26.39
N LEU A 124 -11.45 4.93 -25.52
CA LEU A 124 -12.61 5.13 -24.68
C LEU A 124 -13.11 6.58 -24.78
N THR A 125 -14.41 6.74 -24.73
CA THR A 125 -15.10 8.03 -24.51
C THR A 125 -16.11 7.85 -23.38
N PRO A 126 -16.60 8.92 -22.75
CA PRO A 126 -17.68 8.80 -21.75
C PRO A 126 -18.93 8.07 -22.25
N ASN A 127 -19.18 8.11 -23.55
CA ASN A 127 -20.35 7.50 -24.20
C ASN A 127 -20.07 6.12 -24.81
N THR A 128 -18.85 5.61 -24.72
CA THR A 128 -18.50 4.28 -25.23
C THR A 128 -19.29 3.21 -24.49
N MET A 129 -19.98 2.35 -25.22
CA MET A 129 -20.87 1.33 -24.68
C MET A 129 -20.25 -0.06 -24.84
N TYR A 130 -20.14 -0.80 -23.75
CA TYR A 130 -19.75 -2.23 -23.80
C TYR A 130 -20.83 -3.13 -23.21
N PRO A 131 -21.00 -4.33 -23.78
CA PRO A 131 -21.94 -5.31 -23.24
C PRO A 131 -21.38 -6.04 -22.02
N CYS A 132 -22.28 -6.54 -21.17
CA CYS A 132 -21.95 -7.44 -20.08
C CYS A 132 -23.00 -8.54 -19.98
N SER A 133 -22.58 -9.77 -20.18
CA SER A 133 -23.40 -10.98 -20.04
C SER A 133 -22.95 -11.75 -18.79
N MET A 134 -23.11 -11.12 -17.59
CA MET A 134 -22.64 -11.66 -16.31
C MET A 134 -21.13 -11.94 -16.30
N GLY A 135 -20.35 -11.18 -17.05
CA GLY A 135 -18.91 -11.30 -17.12
C GLY A 135 -18.32 -11.05 -18.52
N TYR A 136 -17.00 -11.13 -18.59
CA TYR A 136 -16.22 -11.06 -19.82
C TYR A 136 -15.76 -12.48 -20.19
N HIS A 137 -15.93 -12.86 -21.44
CA HIS A 137 -15.57 -14.17 -21.97
C HIS A 137 -14.34 -14.04 -22.88
N PHE A 138 -13.32 -14.84 -22.60
CA PHE A 138 -12.10 -14.93 -23.40
C PHE A 138 -11.75 -16.39 -23.64
N GLY A 139 -11.93 -16.86 -24.85
CA GLY A 139 -11.79 -18.27 -25.19
C GLY A 139 -12.69 -19.16 -24.32
N LYS A 140 -12.08 -20.05 -23.55
CA LYS A 140 -12.79 -20.94 -22.60
C LYS A 140 -12.89 -20.34 -21.18
N SER A 141 -12.27 -19.19 -20.94
CA SER A 141 -12.22 -18.53 -19.63
C SER A 141 -13.32 -17.48 -19.52
N LYS A 142 -13.75 -17.23 -18.28
CA LYS A 142 -14.73 -16.20 -17.93
C LYS A 142 -14.27 -15.46 -16.69
N LEU A 143 -14.18 -14.13 -16.78
CA LEU A 143 -14.14 -13.26 -15.61
C LEU A 143 -15.58 -12.87 -15.24
N GLY A 144 -16.04 -13.30 -14.08
CA GLY A 144 -17.41 -13.08 -13.62
C GLY A 144 -17.72 -11.61 -13.34
N CYS A 145 -19.00 -11.25 -13.48
CA CYS A 145 -19.57 -9.98 -13.08
C CYS A 145 -20.93 -10.25 -12.41
N HIS A 146 -21.46 -9.25 -11.71
CA HIS A 146 -22.82 -9.31 -11.14
C HIS A 146 -23.87 -8.83 -12.13
N ALA A 147 -25.15 -9.05 -11.82
CA ALA A 147 -26.25 -8.65 -12.67
C ALA A 147 -26.46 -7.13 -12.66
N HIS A 148 -26.52 -6.53 -13.83
CA HIS A 148 -26.88 -5.14 -14.08
C HIS A 148 -27.41 -4.98 -15.52
N LYS A 149 -27.92 -3.80 -15.86
CA LYS A 149 -28.31 -3.54 -17.25
C LYS A 149 -27.11 -3.63 -18.21
N SER A 150 -27.38 -3.91 -19.48
CA SER A 150 -26.37 -4.05 -20.53
C SER A 150 -26.97 -3.64 -21.89
N PRO A 151 -26.22 -2.94 -22.76
CA PRO A 151 -24.89 -2.40 -22.55
C PRO A 151 -24.87 -1.20 -21.61
N ILE A 152 -23.68 -0.79 -21.13
CA ILE A 152 -23.47 0.35 -20.24
C ILE A 152 -22.34 1.24 -20.74
N ASN A 153 -22.38 2.52 -20.36
CA ASN A 153 -21.35 3.51 -20.65
C ASN A 153 -20.31 3.59 -19.50
N LEU A 154 -19.35 4.53 -19.60
CA LEU A 154 -18.28 4.68 -18.63
C LEU A 154 -18.81 5.02 -17.23
N GLU A 155 -19.71 6.00 -17.10
CA GLU A 155 -20.29 6.40 -15.81
C GLU A 155 -21.00 5.22 -15.12
N GLU A 156 -21.86 4.55 -15.87
CA GLU A 156 -22.58 3.38 -15.40
C GLU A 156 -21.65 2.22 -15.05
N SER A 157 -20.53 2.07 -15.77
CA SER A 157 -19.53 1.03 -15.49
C SER A 157 -18.82 1.26 -14.16
N ILE A 158 -18.58 2.52 -13.78
CA ILE A 158 -18.04 2.91 -12.48
C ILE A 158 -19.09 2.65 -11.39
N MET A 159 -20.30 3.16 -11.59
CA MET A 159 -21.41 3.01 -10.64
C MET A 159 -21.72 1.54 -10.35
N MET A 160 -21.74 0.68 -11.38
CA MET A 160 -22.02 -0.75 -11.29
C MET A 160 -20.74 -1.58 -11.05
N SER A 161 -19.56 -0.97 -11.02
CA SER A 161 -18.28 -1.68 -10.90
C SER A 161 -18.16 -2.88 -11.86
N CYS A 162 -18.56 -2.71 -13.12
CA CYS A 162 -18.64 -3.78 -14.11
C CYS A 162 -17.26 -4.33 -14.50
N ASN A 163 -17.00 -5.60 -14.23
CA ASN A 163 -15.74 -6.22 -14.60
C ASN A 163 -15.55 -6.35 -16.12
N ALA A 164 -16.63 -6.72 -16.84
CA ALA A 164 -16.56 -6.91 -18.29
C ALA A 164 -16.18 -5.62 -19.02
N TYR A 165 -16.72 -4.48 -18.59
CA TYR A 165 -16.42 -3.18 -19.19
C TYR A 165 -14.92 -2.89 -19.21
N TYR A 166 -14.25 -3.11 -18.07
CA TYR A 166 -12.80 -2.87 -17.93
C TYR A 166 -11.94 -3.92 -18.64
N CYS A 167 -12.45 -5.12 -18.85
CA CYS A 167 -11.78 -6.10 -19.73
C CYS A 167 -11.83 -5.64 -21.20
N TYR A 168 -12.94 -5.05 -21.64
CA TYR A 168 -13.03 -4.48 -23.00
C TYR A 168 -12.08 -3.29 -23.16
N ILE A 169 -12.01 -2.38 -22.18
CA ILE A 169 -11.04 -1.27 -22.21
C ILE A 169 -9.61 -1.81 -22.38
N LEU A 170 -9.21 -2.79 -21.54
CA LEU A 170 -7.86 -3.36 -21.63
C LEU A 170 -7.62 -4.03 -22.98
N ARG A 171 -8.59 -4.79 -23.50
CA ARG A 171 -8.49 -5.37 -24.83
C ARG A 171 -8.27 -4.30 -25.90
N ASP A 172 -9.11 -3.27 -25.90
CA ASP A 172 -9.06 -2.21 -26.93
C ASP A 172 -7.78 -1.36 -26.78
N LEU A 173 -7.17 -1.27 -25.57
CA LEU A 173 -5.85 -0.70 -25.37
C LEU A 173 -4.75 -1.57 -25.99
N LEU A 174 -4.79 -2.89 -25.76
CA LEU A 174 -3.80 -3.82 -26.27
C LEU A 174 -3.90 -4.04 -27.79
N GLU A 175 -5.11 -3.91 -28.35
CA GLU A 175 -5.40 -4.02 -29.80
C GLU A 175 -5.41 -2.65 -30.51
N ASN A 176 -4.96 -1.58 -29.84
CA ASN A 176 -4.94 -0.24 -30.40
C ASN A 176 -4.01 -0.19 -31.63
N PRO A 177 -4.50 0.14 -32.84
CA PRO A 177 -3.70 0.13 -34.07
C PRO A 177 -2.56 1.16 -34.10
N LYS A 178 -2.48 2.02 -33.10
CA LYS A 178 -1.37 2.95 -32.87
C LYS A 178 -0.06 2.17 -32.58
N TYR A 179 -0.15 0.96 -32.04
CA TYR A 179 0.97 0.11 -31.67
C TYR A 179 1.09 -1.07 -32.65
N LYS A 180 2.33 -1.47 -32.94
CA LYS A 180 2.60 -2.57 -33.88
C LYS A 180 2.43 -3.93 -33.23
N GLU A 181 2.78 -4.02 -31.95
CA GLU A 181 2.79 -5.27 -31.17
C GLU A 181 2.05 -5.06 -29.84
N ILE A 182 1.46 -6.11 -29.31
CA ILE A 182 0.77 -6.10 -28.00
C ILE A 182 1.71 -5.70 -26.87
N ASP A 183 2.98 -6.11 -26.93
CA ASP A 183 3.99 -5.78 -25.92
C ASP A 183 4.24 -4.27 -25.87
N GLU A 184 4.27 -3.59 -27.03
CA GLU A 184 4.39 -2.12 -27.11
C GLU A 184 3.19 -1.41 -26.44
N ALA A 185 1.99 -1.91 -26.70
CA ALA A 185 0.78 -1.39 -26.07
C ALA A 185 0.77 -1.63 -24.55
N LEU A 186 1.23 -2.80 -24.10
CA LEU A 186 1.35 -3.16 -22.69
C LEU A 186 2.41 -2.31 -21.97
N ASP A 187 3.55 -2.08 -22.61
CA ASP A 187 4.59 -1.21 -22.05
C ASP A 187 4.08 0.22 -21.92
N LYS A 188 3.31 0.70 -22.89
CA LYS A 188 2.67 2.02 -22.80
C LYS A 188 1.66 2.10 -21.66
N TRP A 189 0.86 1.07 -21.46
CA TRP A 189 -0.03 0.98 -20.29
C TRP A 189 0.77 1.01 -18.98
N ARG A 190 1.90 0.29 -18.88
CA ARG A 190 2.80 0.33 -17.72
C ARG A 190 3.35 1.73 -17.46
N GLU A 191 3.77 2.45 -18.49
CA GLU A 191 4.23 3.84 -18.38
C GLU A 191 3.16 4.74 -17.76
N TYR A 192 1.92 4.63 -18.22
CA TYR A 192 0.80 5.38 -17.61
C TYR A 192 0.60 5.01 -16.14
N VAL A 193 0.56 3.73 -15.83
CA VAL A 193 0.40 3.27 -14.44
C VAL A 193 1.53 3.80 -13.56
N MET A 194 2.77 3.77 -14.04
CA MET A 194 3.92 4.32 -13.33
C MET A 194 3.85 5.85 -13.19
N SER A 195 3.26 6.57 -14.14
CA SER A 195 3.10 8.02 -14.06
C SER A 195 2.18 8.46 -12.91
N PHE A 196 1.28 7.58 -12.43
CA PHE A 196 0.49 7.77 -11.22
C PHE A 196 1.27 7.46 -9.92
N GLY A 197 2.55 7.05 -10.01
CA GLY A 197 3.38 6.69 -8.86
C GLY A 197 3.31 5.22 -8.46
N PHE A 198 2.55 4.38 -9.17
CA PHE A 198 2.53 2.94 -8.90
C PHE A 198 3.82 2.24 -9.34
N GLY A 199 4.17 1.14 -8.70
CA GLY A 199 5.32 0.33 -9.06
C GLY A 199 6.68 0.90 -8.69
N GLN A 200 6.74 2.03 -7.98
CA GLN A 200 7.96 2.70 -7.55
C GLN A 200 7.84 3.22 -6.11
N LYS A 201 8.99 3.43 -5.48
CA LYS A 201 9.02 4.09 -4.18
C LYS A 201 8.69 5.57 -4.36
N LEU A 202 7.83 6.10 -3.49
CA LEU A 202 7.40 7.50 -3.53
C LEU A 202 8.41 8.44 -2.87
N GLY A 203 9.43 7.89 -2.21
CA GLY A 203 10.44 8.66 -1.49
C GLY A 203 9.95 9.20 -0.16
N SER A 204 9.04 8.48 0.48
CA SER A 204 8.61 8.78 1.84
C SER A 204 9.75 8.61 2.85
N ASP A 205 9.60 9.21 4.04
CA ASP A 205 10.58 9.09 5.13
C ASP A 205 10.62 7.68 5.77
N PHE A 206 9.82 6.74 5.27
CA PHE A 206 9.77 5.38 5.77
C PHE A 206 10.84 4.49 5.10
N PRO A 207 11.85 4.03 5.84
CA PRO A 207 12.99 3.29 5.27
C PRO A 207 12.61 1.94 4.67
N SER A 208 11.45 1.40 5.04
CA SER A 208 10.96 0.09 4.60
C SER A 208 9.88 0.16 3.52
N GLU A 209 9.67 1.34 2.93
CA GLU A 209 8.71 1.52 1.84
C GLU A 209 9.01 0.61 0.64
N LEU A 210 7.98 -0.06 0.12
CA LEU A 210 8.03 -0.87 -1.09
C LEU A 210 7.23 -0.20 -2.21
N GLY A 211 7.74 -0.24 -3.44
CA GLY A 211 7.10 0.36 -4.60
C GLY A 211 5.90 -0.43 -5.15
N GLY A 212 5.66 -1.64 -4.64
CA GLY A 212 4.67 -2.54 -5.22
C GLY A 212 5.18 -3.24 -6.49
N PHE A 213 4.27 -3.90 -7.21
CA PHE A 213 4.58 -4.63 -8.43
C PHE A 213 3.53 -4.33 -9.51
N ILE A 214 4.00 -4.03 -10.71
CA ILE A 214 3.19 -3.90 -11.93
C ILE A 214 3.57 -5.09 -12.82
N PRO A 215 2.60 -5.90 -13.25
CA PRO A 215 2.85 -7.09 -14.08
C PRO A 215 3.44 -6.77 -15.46
#